data_a18e4fbed06dc6664cf285bda3699ba0
#
_entry.id   a18e4fbed06dc6664cf285bda3699ba0
#
_cell.length_a   1.000
_cell.length_b   1.000
_cell.length_c   1.000
_cell.angle_alpha   90.00
_cell.angle_beta   90.00
_cell.angle_gamma   90.00
#
_symmetry.space_group_name_H-M   'P 1'
#
loop_
_entity.id
_entity.type
_entity.pdbx_description
1 polymer ?
#
loop_
_entity_poly.entity_id
_entity_poly.type
_entity_poly.pdbx_seq_one_letter_code
_entity_poly.pdbx_strand_id
1 'polypeptide(L)'
;VRTVAHRLADTPFRPSWIRTPGRMQNTFGNEVFLDEIAAVSGADPLEFRIRHLNDKRGVEVLQRLAKLANWQPRGRDSARGAGDVATGRGVSYVKYELVRTYVAVVADVEVNRKTGVVRVTRFYVAHDCGQIINPDGLRNQIEGNVIQTT
;
A
#
# COMPACT_ATOMS: atom_id res chain seq x y z
N VAL A 1 2.27 5.05 22.93
CA VAL A 1 1.31 5.44 21.87
C VAL A 1 -0.04 5.75 22.52
N ARG A 2 -0.63 6.89 22.20
CA ARG A 2 -1.97 7.26 22.65
C ARG A 2 -2.94 7.15 21.48
N THR A 3 -3.98 6.33 21.63
CA THR A 3 -5.06 6.22 20.65
C THR A 3 -6.32 6.84 21.23
N VAL A 4 -6.99 7.70 20.45
CA VAL A 4 -8.26 8.31 20.81
C VAL A 4 -9.28 7.93 19.74
N ALA A 5 -10.41 7.35 20.18
CA ALA A 5 -11.54 7.03 19.32
C ALA A 5 -12.74 7.90 19.72
N HIS A 6 -13.31 8.61 18.78
CA HIS A 6 -14.53 9.39 18.96
C HIS A 6 -15.72 8.60 18.42
N ARG A 7 -16.63 8.24 19.33
CA ARG A 7 -17.90 7.62 18.95
C ARG A 7 -18.94 8.70 18.71
N LEU A 8 -19.48 8.75 17.50
CA LEU A 8 -20.60 9.63 17.16
C LEU A 8 -21.91 8.92 17.46
N ALA A 9 -22.82 9.57 18.19
CA ALA A 9 -24.16 9.06 18.45
C ALA A 9 -25.03 9.12 17.18
N ASP A 10 -24.87 10.23 16.43
CA ASP A 10 -25.57 10.46 15.17
C ASP A 10 -24.57 10.71 14.04
N THR A 11 -24.88 10.18 12.87
CA THR A 11 -24.10 10.40 11.66
C THR A 11 -25.02 10.82 10.54
N PRO A 12 -24.59 11.71 9.60
CA PRO A 12 -25.38 12.14 8.46
C PRO A 12 -25.67 11.01 7.46
N PHE A 13 -24.90 9.94 7.55
CA PHE A 13 -25.07 8.75 6.71
C PHE A 13 -25.24 7.52 7.60
N ARG A 14 -26.05 6.59 7.15
CA ARG A 14 -26.19 5.28 7.79
C ARG A 14 -25.03 4.39 7.36
N PRO A 15 -23.99 4.21 8.17
CA PRO A 15 -22.84 3.38 7.80
C PRO A 15 -23.26 1.92 7.72
N SER A 16 -22.68 1.21 6.75
CA SER A 16 -22.81 -0.23 6.62
C SER A 16 -21.42 -0.83 6.42
N TRP A 17 -21.30 -2.11 6.69
CA TRP A 17 -20.05 -2.80 6.48
C TRP A 17 -19.84 -3.09 4.98
N ILE A 18 -18.66 -2.70 4.52
CA ILE A 18 -18.14 -3.10 3.21
C ILE A 18 -16.96 -4.04 3.43
N ARG A 19 -16.47 -4.67 2.37
CA ARG A 19 -15.24 -5.47 2.44
C ARG A 19 -14.11 -4.66 3.10
N THR A 20 -13.33 -5.29 3.99
CA THR A 20 -12.28 -4.66 4.81
C THR A 20 -12.79 -3.62 5.83
N PRO A 21 -13.77 -3.95 6.69
CA PRO A 21 -14.35 -2.97 7.63
C PRO A 21 -13.26 -2.26 8.46
N GLY A 22 -13.13 -0.94 8.31
CA GLY A 22 -12.13 -0.11 9.00
C GLY A 22 -10.68 -0.35 8.56
N ARG A 23 -10.34 -1.44 7.92
CA ARG A 23 -8.96 -1.76 7.56
C ARG A 23 -8.45 -0.91 6.41
N MET A 24 -9.27 -0.67 5.40
CA MET A 24 -8.89 0.15 4.25
C MET A 24 -8.50 1.56 4.67
N GLN A 25 -9.36 2.24 5.43
CA GLN A 25 -9.14 3.61 5.91
C GLN A 25 -7.91 3.69 6.82
N ASN A 26 -7.78 2.74 7.75
CA ASN A 26 -6.66 2.71 8.68
C ASN A 26 -5.33 2.39 7.96
N THR A 27 -5.35 1.48 6.99
CA THR A 27 -4.15 1.18 6.19
C THR A 27 -3.75 2.40 5.37
N PHE A 28 -4.70 3.08 4.73
CA PHE A 28 -4.41 4.32 4.01
C PHE A 28 -3.74 5.36 4.92
N GLY A 29 -4.35 5.65 6.07
CA GLY A 29 -3.80 6.62 7.02
C GLY A 29 -2.41 6.24 7.52
N ASN A 30 -2.20 4.98 7.86
CA ASN A 30 -0.91 4.49 8.36
C ASN A 30 0.17 4.55 7.28
N GLU A 31 -0.13 4.07 6.07
CA GLU A 31 0.85 3.95 5.00
C GLU A 31 1.25 5.29 4.42
N VAL A 32 0.30 6.23 4.28
CA VAL A 32 0.59 7.61 3.88
C VAL A 32 1.45 8.30 4.93
N PHE A 33 1.11 8.16 6.21
CA PHE A 33 1.88 8.74 7.30
C PHE A 33 3.32 8.17 7.38
N LEU A 34 3.49 6.87 7.15
CA LEU A 34 4.81 6.25 7.07
C LEU A 34 5.64 6.81 5.91
N ASP A 35 5.01 7.06 4.76
CA ASP A 35 5.68 7.68 3.61
C ASP A 35 6.10 9.14 3.93
N GLU A 36 5.24 9.89 4.61
CA GLU A 36 5.56 11.26 5.05
C GLU A 36 6.76 11.28 6.01
N ILE A 37 6.76 10.38 7.01
CA ILE A 37 7.88 10.27 7.96
C ILE A 37 9.17 9.86 7.24
N ALA A 38 9.11 8.87 6.35
CA ALA A 38 10.25 8.45 5.56
C ALA A 38 10.82 9.62 4.75
N ALA A 39 9.95 10.39 4.09
CA ALA A 39 10.34 11.56 3.30
C ALA A 39 10.98 12.66 4.16
N VAL A 40 10.42 12.98 5.32
CA VAL A 40 10.98 13.97 6.25
C VAL A 40 12.33 13.52 6.80
N SER A 41 12.52 12.22 7.04
CA SER A 41 13.80 11.65 7.52
C SER A 41 14.82 11.42 6.40
N GLY A 42 14.48 11.72 5.14
CA GLY A 42 15.36 11.47 3.99
C GLY A 42 15.56 9.99 3.66
N ALA A 43 14.71 9.12 4.17
CA ALA A 43 14.81 7.68 3.98
C ALA A 43 13.95 7.20 2.78
N ASP A 44 14.39 6.11 2.17
CA ASP A 44 13.58 5.38 1.19
C ASP A 44 12.36 4.76 1.88
N PRO A 45 11.14 4.90 1.34
CA PRO A 45 9.91 4.46 2.01
C PRO A 45 9.83 2.94 2.20
N LEU A 46 10.43 2.15 1.32
CA LEU A 46 10.47 0.69 1.46
C LEU A 46 11.50 0.27 2.52
N GLU A 47 12.69 0.83 2.48
CA GLU A 47 13.73 0.58 3.48
C GLU A 47 13.31 1.07 4.86
N PHE A 48 12.60 2.20 4.93
CA PHE A 48 12.04 2.71 6.19
C PHE A 48 11.10 1.68 6.83
N ARG A 49 10.19 1.08 6.04
CA ARG A 49 9.30 0.02 6.53
C ARG A 49 10.06 -1.20 7.01
N ILE A 50 11.02 -1.70 6.23
CA ILE A 50 11.85 -2.86 6.59
C ILE A 50 12.59 -2.61 7.90
N ARG A 51 13.16 -1.42 8.09
CA ARG A 51 13.93 -1.06 9.30
C ARG A 51 13.07 -1.05 10.56
N HIS A 52 11.81 -0.63 10.46
CA HIS A 52 10.92 -0.45 11.62
C HIS A 52 9.95 -1.62 11.83
N LEU A 53 10.00 -2.64 10.99
CA LEU A 53 9.15 -3.81 11.09
C LEU A 53 9.87 -4.94 11.84
N ASN A 54 9.35 -5.30 13.02
CA ASN A 54 9.89 -6.38 13.85
C ASN A 54 9.39 -7.79 13.48
N ASP A 55 8.67 -7.92 12.37
CA ASP A 55 8.08 -9.17 11.91
C ASP A 55 8.84 -9.70 10.69
N LYS A 56 9.57 -10.80 10.88
CA LYS A 56 10.42 -11.41 9.82
C LYS A 56 9.62 -11.75 8.56
N ARG A 57 8.41 -12.29 8.71
CA ARG A 57 7.54 -12.62 7.57
C ARG A 57 7.16 -11.40 6.75
N GLY A 58 6.81 -10.30 7.43
CA GLY A 58 6.52 -9.03 6.78
C GLY A 58 7.74 -8.45 6.07
N VAL A 59 8.92 -8.53 6.68
CA VAL A 59 10.18 -8.11 6.06
C VAL A 59 10.46 -8.93 4.79
N GLU A 60 10.29 -10.24 4.83
CA GLU A 60 10.48 -11.11 3.66
C GLU A 60 9.53 -10.78 2.52
N VAL A 61 8.26 -10.47 2.82
CA VAL A 61 7.27 -10.05 1.82
C VAL A 61 7.69 -8.74 1.16
N LEU A 62 8.14 -7.74 1.94
CA LEU A 62 8.65 -6.48 1.41
C LEU A 62 9.92 -6.67 0.56
N GLN A 63 10.84 -7.51 0.99
CA GLN A 63 12.06 -7.82 0.23
C GLN A 63 11.74 -8.54 -1.10
N ARG A 64 10.77 -9.46 -1.10
CA ARG A 64 10.30 -10.11 -2.33
C ARG A 64 9.63 -9.11 -3.28
N LEU A 65 8.80 -8.21 -2.74
CA LEU A 65 8.20 -7.13 -3.51
C LEU A 65 9.26 -6.23 -4.15
N ALA A 66 10.28 -5.85 -3.40
CA ALA A 66 11.39 -5.03 -3.90
C ALA A 66 12.06 -5.66 -5.13
N LYS A 67 12.34 -6.96 -5.05
CA LYS A 67 12.92 -7.72 -6.17
C LYS A 67 11.96 -7.80 -7.36
N LEU A 68 10.68 -8.12 -7.11
CA LEU A 68 9.66 -8.25 -8.14
C LEU A 68 9.44 -6.93 -8.90
N ALA A 69 9.40 -5.82 -8.18
CA ALA A 69 9.18 -4.49 -8.74
C ALA A 69 10.46 -3.82 -9.25
N ASN A 70 11.62 -4.48 -9.14
CA ASN A 70 12.92 -3.87 -9.39
C ASN A 70 13.01 -2.50 -8.71
N TRP A 71 12.74 -2.48 -7.39
CA TRP A 71 12.69 -1.26 -6.61
C TRP A 71 14.05 -0.58 -6.56
N GLN A 72 14.08 0.70 -6.89
CA GLN A 72 15.25 1.52 -6.73
C GLN A 72 15.05 2.48 -5.56
N PRO A 73 15.97 2.53 -4.59
CA PRO A 73 15.86 3.47 -3.49
C PRO A 73 15.64 4.90 -3.98
N ARG A 74 14.75 5.62 -3.32
CA ARG A 74 14.39 6.97 -3.72
C ARG A 74 14.33 7.90 -2.52
N GLY A 75 14.75 9.15 -2.71
CA GLY A 75 14.54 10.21 -1.77
C GLY A 75 13.17 10.89 -1.95
N ARG A 76 13.02 12.03 -1.27
CA ARG A 76 11.78 12.82 -1.20
C ARG A 76 11.22 13.22 -2.57
N ASP A 77 12.09 13.62 -3.48
CA ASP A 77 11.70 14.15 -4.80
C ASP A 77 11.77 13.07 -5.88
N SER A 78 10.87 12.11 -5.82
CA SER A 78 10.87 10.96 -6.72
C SER A 78 9.91 11.07 -7.92
N ALA A 79 9.15 12.16 -8.03
CA ALA A 79 8.32 12.40 -9.21
C ALA A 79 9.19 12.59 -10.45
N ARG A 80 8.91 11.82 -11.48
CA ARG A 80 9.64 11.84 -12.74
C ARG A 80 8.73 12.27 -13.88
N GLY A 81 9.31 12.68 -14.99
CA GLY A 81 8.59 13.07 -16.20
C GLY A 81 8.70 14.56 -16.50
N ALA A 82 8.94 14.85 -17.77
CA ALA A 82 8.91 16.19 -18.33
C ALA A 82 7.59 16.40 -19.10
N GLY A 83 7.10 17.64 -19.14
CA GLY A 83 5.88 17.99 -19.86
C GLY A 83 4.60 17.74 -19.09
N ASP A 84 3.56 17.36 -19.82
CA ASP A 84 2.18 17.26 -19.28
C ASP A 84 1.92 16.02 -18.42
N VAL A 85 2.81 15.04 -18.44
CA VAL A 85 2.65 13.79 -17.67
C VAL A 85 3.77 13.66 -16.66
N ALA A 86 3.38 13.47 -15.40
CA ALA A 86 4.29 13.07 -14.33
C ALA A 86 4.11 11.58 -14.05
N THR A 87 5.19 10.90 -13.72
CA THR A 87 5.16 9.50 -13.26
C THR A 87 5.58 9.40 -11.81
N GLY A 88 5.02 8.43 -11.11
CA GLY A 88 5.39 8.15 -9.74
C GLY A 88 5.25 6.66 -9.42
N ARG A 89 5.85 6.28 -8.31
CA ARG A 89 5.79 4.91 -7.79
C ARG A 89 5.59 4.96 -6.29
N GLY A 90 4.65 4.20 -5.77
CA GLY A 90 4.36 4.10 -4.34
C GLY A 90 4.51 2.67 -3.84
N VAL A 91 4.72 2.51 -2.54
CA VAL A 91 4.75 1.23 -1.85
C VAL A 91 3.82 1.26 -0.65
N SER A 92 3.11 0.18 -0.42
CA SER A 92 2.31 -0.03 0.79
C SER A 92 2.46 -1.45 1.32
N TYR A 93 2.19 -1.61 2.61
CA TYR A 93 2.25 -2.89 3.30
C TYR A 93 1.13 -3.00 4.31
N VAL A 94 0.53 -4.17 4.39
CA VAL A 94 -0.46 -4.49 5.41
C VAL A 94 -0.30 -5.91 5.94
N LYS A 95 -0.44 -6.04 7.25
CA LYS A 95 -0.58 -7.31 7.96
C LYS A 95 -2.01 -7.42 8.46
N TYR A 96 -2.68 -8.49 8.13
CA TYR A 96 -4.08 -8.69 8.50
C TYR A 96 -4.23 -9.79 9.56
N GLU A 97 -5.07 -9.50 10.55
CA GLU A 97 -5.42 -10.40 11.64
C GLU A 97 -4.23 -11.16 12.24
N LEU A 98 -3.34 -10.43 12.89
CA LEU A 98 -2.17 -10.92 13.59
C LEU A 98 -1.14 -11.59 12.65
N VAL A 99 -1.42 -12.78 12.15
CA VAL A 99 -0.47 -13.59 11.36
C VAL A 99 -1.11 -14.26 10.15
N ARG A 100 -2.36 -13.95 9.83
CA ARG A 100 -3.09 -14.67 8.78
C ARG A 100 -2.61 -14.35 7.39
N THR A 101 -2.41 -13.05 7.10
CA THR A 101 -1.95 -12.67 5.77
C THR A 101 -1.10 -11.42 5.80
N TYR A 102 -0.19 -11.34 4.86
CA TYR A 102 0.76 -10.25 4.66
C TYR A 102 0.69 -9.86 3.20
N VAL A 103 0.48 -8.59 2.92
CA VAL A 103 0.40 -8.09 1.55
C VAL A 103 1.26 -6.85 1.44
N ALA A 104 2.09 -6.81 0.42
CA ALA A 104 2.83 -5.63 0.03
C ALA A 104 2.60 -5.34 -1.44
N VAL A 105 2.42 -4.06 -1.77
CA VAL A 105 2.08 -3.60 -3.11
C VAL A 105 3.00 -2.46 -3.53
N VAL A 106 3.49 -2.52 -4.76
CA VAL A 106 4.05 -1.35 -5.47
C VAL A 106 3.10 -1.00 -6.59
N ALA A 107 2.78 0.29 -6.70
CA ALA A 107 2.00 0.84 -7.80
C ALA A 107 2.83 1.85 -8.59
N ASP A 108 2.82 1.71 -9.91
CA ASP A 108 3.32 2.73 -10.85
C ASP A 108 2.14 3.56 -11.33
N VAL A 109 2.28 4.88 -11.28
CA VAL A 109 1.21 5.82 -11.62
C VAL A 109 1.69 6.87 -12.61
N GLU A 110 0.74 7.36 -13.40
CA GLU A 110 0.86 8.54 -14.25
C GLU A 110 -0.17 9.59 -13.82
N VAL A 111 0.24 10.84 -13.84
CA VAL A 111 -0.63 11.97 -13.55
C VAL A 111 -0.56 12.96 -14.70
N ASN A 112 -1.69 13.27 -15.29
CA ASN A 112 -1.79 14.36 -16.25
C ASN A 112 -1.84 15.68 -15.48
N ARG A 113 -0.81 16.50 -15.64
CA ARG A 113 -0.66 17.77 -14.88
C ARG A 113 -1.71 18.82 -15.25
N LYS A 114 -2.29 18.75 -16.46
CA LYS A 114 -3.30 19.68 -16.91
C LYS A 114 -4.70 19.33 -16.43
N THR A 115 -5.02 18.04 -16.46
CA THR A 115 -6.37 17.57 -16.14
C THR A 115 -6.51 17.05 -14.70
N GLY A 116 -5.39 16.76 -14.02
CA GLY A 116 -5.37 16.11 -12.72
C GLY A 116 -5.72 14.62 -12.75
N VAL A 117 -5.94 14.04 -13.93
CA VAL A 117 -6.28 12.62 -14.06
C VAL A 117 -5.10 11.76 -13.65
N VAL A 118 -5.35 10.86 -12.70
CA VAL A 118 -4.40 9.84 -12.22
C VAL A 118 -4.73 8.51 -12.86
N ARG A 119 -3.72 7.82 -13.36
CA ARG A 119 -3.84 6.48 -13.93
C ARG A 119 -2.81 5.55 -13.30
N VAL A 120 -3.24 4.43 -12.82
CA VAL A 120 -2.31 3.36 -12.43
C VAL A 120 -1.92 2.57 -13.67
N THR A 121 -0.62 2.46 -13.92
CA THR A 121 -0.08 1.78 -15.11
C THR A 121 0.35 0.36 -14.82
N ARG A 122 0.75 0.09 -13.55
CA ARG A 122 1.19 -1.25 -13.15
C ARG A 122 1.10 -1.45 -11.65
N PHE A 123 0.74 -2.67 -11.26
CA PHE A 123 0.86 -3.17 -9.91
C PHE A 123 1.84 -4.32 -9.81
N TYR A 124 2.57 -4.36 -8.71
CA TYR A 124 3.34 -5.50 -8.26
C TYR A 124 2.83 -5.89 -6.89
N VAL A 125 2.49 -7.15 -6.69
CA VAL A 125 1.92 -7.63 -5.44
C VAL A 125 2.75 -8.80 -4.92
N ALA A 126 3.21 -8.71 -3.69
CA ALA A 126 3.75 -9.83 -2.93
C ALA A 126 2.78 -10.17 -1.80
N HIS A 127 2.38 -11.41 -1.72
CA HIS A 127 1.38 -11.89 -0.79
C HIS A 127 1.82 -13.18 -0.09
N ASP A 128 1.63 -13.24 1.21
CA ASP A 128 1.83 -14.44 2.01
C ASP A 128 0.60 -14.68 2.90
N CYS A 129 -0.17 -15.71 2.59
CA CYS A 129 -1.32 -16.18 3.39
C CYS A 129 -1.07 -17.57 4.02
N GLY A 130 0.18 -18.01 4.08
CA GLY A 130 0.54 -19.36 4.55
C GLY A 130 0.31 -20.40 3.46
N GLN A 131 -0.22 -21.55 3.85
CA GLN A 131 -0.45 -22.66 2.92
C GLN A 131 -1.51 -22.33 1.88
N ILE A 132 -1.14 -22.43 0.60
CA ILE A 132 -2.02 -22.16 -0.53
C ILE A 132 -2.63 -23.49 -1.00
N ILE A 133 -3.94 -23.62 -0.89
CA ILE A 133 -4.68 -24.82 -1.34
C ILE A 133 -5.10 -24.66 -2.81
N ASN A 134 -5.55 -23.45 -3.19
CA ASN A 134 -5.97 -23.15 -4.55
C ASN A 134 -5.22 -21.91 -5.07
N PRO A 135 -4.11 -22.10 -5.81
CA PRO A 135 -3.32 -20.99 -6.34
C PRO A 135 -4.08 -20.08 -7.30
N ASP A 136 -4.93 -20.64 -8.15
CA ASP A 136 -5.72 -19.87 -9.12
C ASP A 136 -6.79 -19.03 -8.41
N GLY A 137 -7.45 -19.62 -7.42
CA GLY A 137 -8.41 -18.90 -6.59
C GLY A 137 -7.76 -17.73 -5.85
N LEU A 138 -6.55 -17.92 -5.30
CA LEU A 138 -5.79 -16.86 -4.66
C LEU A 138 -5.42 -15.75 -5.64
N ARG A 139 -4.93 -16.10 -6.82
CA ARG A 139 -4.59 -15.13 -7.87
C ARG A 139 -5.81 -14.29 -8.24
N ASN A 140 -6.94 -14.92 -8.50
CA ASN A 140 -8.20 -14.25 -8.85
C ASN A 140 -8.66 -13.27 -7.74
N GLN A 141 -8.47 -13.64 -6.46
CA GLN A 141 -8.78 -12.74 -5.34
C GLN A 141 -7.87 -11.51 -5.34
N ILE A 142 -6.58 -11.68 -5.59
CA ILE A 142 -5.63 -10.56 -5.63
C ILE A 142 -5.94 -9.65 -6.81
N GLU A 143 -6.08 -10.19 -8.02
CA GLU A 143 -6.38 -9.43 -9.24
C GLU A 143 -7.72 -8.70 -9.14
N GLY A 144 -8.76 -9.39 -8.65
CA GLY A 144 -10.07 -8.79 -8.43
C GLY A 144 -10.05 -7.63 -7.44
N ASN A 145 -9.29 -7.73 -6.34
CA ASN A 145 -9.13 -6.63 -5.39
C ASN A 145 -8.37 -5.44 -6.00
N VAL A 146 -7.32 -5.71 -6.78
CA VAL A 146 -6.58 -4.64 -7.49
C VAL A 146 -7.50 -3.88 -8.43
N ILE A 147 -8.29 -4.57 -9.26
CA ILE A 147 -9.25 -3.96 -10.20
C ILE A 147 -10.33 -3.16 -9.45
N GLN A 148 -10.84 -3.71 -8.35
CA GLN A 148 -11.91 -3.05 -7.59
C GLN A 148 -11.47 -1.75 -6.92
N THR A 149 -10.18 -1.59 -6.64
CA THR A 149 -9.61 -0.44 -5.91
C THR A 149 -8.96 0.60 -6.83
N THR A 150 -8.93 0.38 -8.14
CA THR A 150 -8.37 1.29 -9.14
C THR A 150 -9.45 2.11 -9.83
#